data_dd4ac03b21ded89ae1fd778984c57f3a
#
_entry.id   dd4ac03b21ded89ae1fd778984c57f3a
#
_cell.length_a   1.000
_cell.length_b   1.000
_cell.length_c   1.000
_cell.angle_alpha   90.00
_cell.angle_beta   90.00
_cell.angle_gamma   90.00
#
_symmetry.space_group_name_H-M   'P 1'
#
loop_
_entity.id
_entity.type
_entity.pdbx_description
1 polymer ?
#
loop_
_entity_poly.entity_id
_entity_poly.type
_entity_poly.pdbx_seq_one_letter_code
_entity_poly.pdbx_strand_id
1 'polypeptide(L)'
;GKIRIGGQDITDLSLEALNNEVSYVAQEQFLFNTTLYENILIGKPEAKREEVLEAASRAQCDEFLRRLPEGIETMAGDGGKQLSGGERQRISLARAILKDAPIVVLDEATAFMDPENEEKLNAALDEITKNKTVLVIAHRLSTVKNADKICVIKEGKCIAADKHEKLLEECPEYKKFWDASVSASTWKIKGG
;
A
#
# COMPACT_ATOMS: atom_id res chain seq x y z
N GLY A 1 -20.71 -3.11 14.14
CA GLY A 1 -20.71 -2.12 13.07
C GLY A 1 -21.21 -2.70 11.77
N LYS A 2 -21.37 -1.84 10.75
CA LYS A 2 -21.73 -2.24 9.38
C LYS A 2 -20.74 -1.60 8.43
N ILE A 3 -20.32 -2.38 7.41
CA ILE A 3 -19.49 -1.88 6.31
C ILE A 3 -20.30 -2.05 5.03
N ARG A 4 -20.31 -1.02 4.19
CA ARG A 4 -21.03 -1.03 2.91
C ARG A 4 -20.11 -0.61 1.77
N ILE A 5 -20.25 -1.30 0.64
CA ILE A 5 -19.58 -0.95 -0.63
C ILE A 5 -20.70 -0.69 -1.66
N GLY A 6 -20.69 0.50 -2.29
CA GLY A 6 -21.72 0.87 -3.24
C GLY A 6 -23.16 0.85 -2.66
N GLY A 7 -23.31 1.07 -1.34
CA GLY A 7 -24.59 1.00 -0.63
C GLY A 7 -24.98 -0.41 -0.15
N GLN A 8 -24.34 -1.48 -0.62
CA GLN A 8 -24.61 -2.87 -0.25
C GLN A 8 -23.77 -3.28 0.97
N ASP A 9 -24.37 -4.00 1.93
CA ASP A 9 -23.65 -4.53 3.09
C ASP A 9 -22.65 -5.62 2.63
N ILE A 10 -21.41 -5.58 3.13
CA ILE A 10 -20.37 -6.56 2.75
C ILE A 10 -20.74 -7.99 3.14
N THR A 11 -21.61 -8.18 4.13
CA THR A 11 -22.09 -9.50 4.55
C THR A 11 -23.05 -10.14 3.54
N ASP A 12 -23.63 -9.33 2.64
CA ASP A 12 -24.53 -9.77 1.58
C ASP A 12 -23.78 -10.06 0.26
N LEU A 13 -22.47 -9.75 0.21
CA LEU A 13 -21.62 -10.03 -0.94
C LEU A 13 -21.01 -11.43 -0.86
N SER A 14 -20.86 -12.09 -2.02
CA SER A 14 -20.00 -13.28 -2.07
C SER A 14 -18.53 -12.90 -1.81
N LEU A 15 -17.74 -13.86 -1.33
CA LEU A 15 -16.30 -13.62 -1.14
C LEU A 15 -15.61 -13.23 -2.45
N GLU A 16 -16.03 -13.81 -3.57
CA GLU A 16 -15.53 -13.48 -4.90
C GLU A 16 -15.85 -12.03 -5.29
N ALA A 17 -17.11 -11.60 -5.12
CA ALA A 17 -17.52 -10.23 -5.39
C ALA A 17 -16.75 -9.24 -4.53
N LEU A 18 -16.62 -9.50 -3.22
CA LEU A 18 -15.84 -8.66 -2.31
C LEU A 18 -14.35 -8.62 -2.70
N ASN A 19 -13.79 -9.77 -3.07
CA ASN A 19 -12.40 -9.84 -3.52
C ASN A 19 -12.17 -9.03 -4.79
N ASN A 20 -13.10 -8.99 -5.74
CA ASN A 20 -12.97 -8.18 -6.95
C ASN A 20 -13.03 -6.67 -6.69
N GLU A 21 -13.75 -6.24 -5.65
CA GLU A 21 -13.92 -4.82 -5.30
C GLU A 21 -12.73 -4.24 -4.51
N VAL A 22 -11.93 -5.05 -3.84
CA VAL A 22 -10.91 -4.57 -2.90
C VAL A 22 -9.54 -5.16 -3.19
N SER A 23 -8.54 -4.31 -3.41
CA SER A 23 -7.11 -4.67 -3.34
C SER A 23 -6.56 -4.32 -1.96
N TYR A 24 -5.87 -5.26 -1.32
CA TYR A 24 -5.23 -5.08 -0.02
C TYR A 24 -3.72 -5.22 -0.14
N VAL A 25 -2.99 -4.20 0.28
CA VAL A 25 -1.52 -4.21 0.38
C VAL A 25 -1.17 -4.24 1.86
N ALA A 26 -0.74 -5.40 2.33
CA ALA A 26 -0.41 -5.65 3.74
C ALA A 26 0.91 -4.97 4.16
N GLN A 27 1.09 -4.78 5.45
CA GLN A 27 2.32 -4.31 6.06
C GLN A 27 3.48 -5.29 5.81
N GLU A 28 3.25 -6.59 6.05
CA GLU A 28 4.21 -7.64 5.75
C GLU A 28 3.95 -8.23 4.35
N GLN A 29 4.95 -8.11 3.48
CA GLN A 29 4.86 -8.56 2.10
C GLN A 29 5.22 -10.04 2.00
N PHE A 30 4.21 -10.88 1.87
CA PHE A 30 4.41 -12.32 1.65
C PHE A 30 4.48 -12.64 0.15
N LEU A 31 5.53 -13.35 -0.24
CA LEU A 31 5.66 -13.96 -1.57
C LEU A 31 5.65 -15.48 -1.45
N PHE A 32 4.91 -16.11 -2.36
CA PHE A 32 4.91 -17.57 -2.49
C PHE A 32 6.24 -18.03 -3.08
N ASN A 33 6.64 -19.25 -2.76
CA ASN A 33 7.83 -19.89 -3.32
C ASN A 33 7.59 -20.35 -4.77
N THR A 34 7.33 -19.39 -5.63
CA THR A 34 7.16 -19.53 -7.08
C THR A 34 7.94 -18.41 -7.77
N THR A 35 7.84 -18.27 -9.09
CA THR A 35 8.46 -17.17 -9.81
C THR A 35 7.86 -15.80 -9.42
N LEU A 36 8.60 -14.72 -9.67
CA LEU A 36 8.08 -13.35 -9.47
C LEU A 36 6.89 -13.09 -10.40
N TYR A 37 6.94 -13.65 -11.62
CA TYR A 37 5.83 -13.61 -12.57
C TYR A 37 4.55 -14.21 -11.97
N GLU A 38 4.60 -15.45 -11.48
CA GLU A 38 3.46 -16.12 -10.87
C GLU A 38 2.98 -15.40 -9.61
N ASN A 39 3.90 -14.84 -8.82
CA ASN A 39 3.54 -14.01 -7.68
C ASN A 39 2.73 -12.78 -8.08
N ILE A 40 3.02 -12.12 -9.19
CA ILE A 40 2.24 -10.98 -9.68
C ILE A 40 0.91 -11.46 -10.27
N LEU A 41 0.92 -12.57 -11.03
CA LEU A 41 -0.25 -13.15 -11.69
C LEU A 41 -1.39 -13.50 -10.71
N ILE A 42 -1.08 -13.75 -9.44
CA ILE A 42 -2.09 -13.95 -8.37
C ILE A 42 -3.12 -12.79 -8.33
N GLY A 43 -2.72 -11.57 -8.70
CA GLY A 43 -3.63 -10.43 -8.74
C GLY A 43 -4.79 -10.61 -9.72
N LYS A 44 -4.53 -11.29 -10.85
CA LYS A 44 -5.49 -11.58 -11.92
C LYS A 44 -5.04 -12.81 -12.67
N PRO A 45 -5.47 -14.02 -12.24
CA PRO A 45 -4.97 -15.30 -12.78
C PRO A 45 -5.14 -15.50 -14.29
N GLU A 46 -6.14 -14.85 -14.89
CA GLU A 46 -6.41 -14.89 -16.32
C GLU A 46 -5.67 -13.81 -17.14
N ALA A 47 -4.83 -13.01 -16.50
CA ALA A 47 -4.09 -11.94 -17.17
C ALA A 47 -3.10 -12.50 -18.19
N LYS A 48 -2.95 -11.80 -19.32
CA LYS A 48 -1.92 -12.11 -20.31
C LYS A 48 -0.55 -11.70 -19.79
N ARG A 49 0.49 -12.27 -20.36
CA ARG A 49 1.88 -11.99 -19.99
C ARG A 49 2.21 -10.48 -20.07
N GLU A 50 1.70 -9.83 -21.10
CA GLU A 50 1.92 -8.40 -21.34
C GLU A 50 1.34 -7.55 -20.20
N GLU A 51 0.16 -7.90 -19.68
CA GLU A 51 -0.50 -7.22 -18.55
C GLU A 51 0.33 -7.37 -17.26
N VAL A 52 0.91 -8.55 -17.02
CA VAL A 52 1.79 -8.81 -15.86
C VAL A 52 3.07 -8.00 -15.94
N LEU A 53 3.71 -7.93 -17.12
CA LEU A 53 4.92 -7.15 -17.34
C LEU A 53 4.65 -5.64 -17.20
N GLU A 54 3.53 -5.16 -17.73
CA GLU A 54 3.10 -3.77 -17.57
C GLU A 54 2.86 -3.43 -16.09
N ALA A 55 2.16 -4.29 -15.36
CA ALA A 55 1.93 -4.10 -13.92
C ALA A 55 3.25 -4.08 -13.13
N ALA A 56 4.21 -4.94 -13.46
CA ALA A 56 5.53 -4.95 -12.87
C ALA A 56 6.30 -3.64 -13.14
N SER A 57 6.24 -3.14 -14.38
CA SER A 57 6.87 -1.87 -14.77
C SER A 57 6.25 -0.68 -14.04
N ARG A 58 4.92 -0.59 -13.98
CA ARG A 58 4.19 0.45 -13.23
C ARG A 58 4.48 0.40 -11.72
N ALA A 59 4.77 -0.78 -11.19
CA ALA A 59 5.22 -0.98 -9.80
C ALA A 59 6.73 -0.71 -9.60
N GLN A 60 7.43 -0.15 -10.59
CA GLN A 60 8.86 0.18 -10.52
C GLN A 60 9.76 -1.05 -10.28
N CYS A 61 9.42 -2.20 -10.88
CA CYS A 61 10.19 -3.43 -10.73
C CYS A 61 11.34 -3.56 -11.73
N ASP A 62 11.33 -2.81 -12.84
CA ASP A 62 12.23 -3.00 -14.00
C ASP A 62 13.72 -3.03 -13.64
N GLU A 63 14.14 -2.16 -12.75
CA GLU A 63 15.56 -2.03 -12.39
C GLU A 63 16.08 -3.27 -11.68
N PHE A 64 15.38 -3.73 -10.64
CA PHE A 64 15.84 -4.93 -9.91
C PHE A 64 15.61 -6.21 -10.72
N LEU A 65 14.54 -6.30 -11.53
CA LEU A 65 14.32 -7.45 -12.40
C LEU A 65 15.46 -7.61 -13.42
N ARG A 66 16.00 -6.52 -13.97
CA ARG A 66 17.17 -6.56 -14.88
C ARG A 66 18.45 -7.06 -14.22
N ARG A 67 18.59 -6.94 -12.89
CA ARG A 67 19.75 -7.43 -12.13
C ARG A 67 19.66 -8.92 -11.83
N LEU A 68 18.47 -9.50 -11.87
CA LEU A 68 18.26 -10.92 -11.60
C LEU A 68 18.57 -11.74 -12.86
N PRO A 69 19.30 -12.89 -12.71
CA PRO A 69 19.70 -13.72 -13.85
C PRO A 69 18.52 -14.18 -14.73
N GLU A 70 17.38 -14.51 -14.12
CA GLU A 70 16.19 -15.00 -14.80
C GLU A 70 15.09 -13.91 -14.87
N GLY A 71 15.41 -12.66 -14.53
CA GLY A 71 14.46 -11.54 -14.54
C GLY A 71 13.19 -11.84 -13.75
N ILE A 72 12.04 -11.69 -14.38
CA ILE A 72 10.72 -11.92 -13.77
C ILE A 72 10.44 -13.42 -13.50
N GLU A 73 11.16 -14.34 -14.16
CA GLU A 73 11.06 -15.79 -13.92
C GLU A 73 11.90 -16.25 -12.71
N THR A 74 12.63 -15.34 -12.05
CA THR A 74 13.38 -15.67 -10.84
C THR A 74 12.46 -16.18 -9.75
N MET A 75 12.85 -17.26 -9.09
CA MET A 75 12.15 -17.80 -7.91
C MET A 75 12.24 -16.81 -6.74
N ALA A 76 11.11 -16.50 -6.13
CA ALA A 76 11.09 -15.59 -4.97
C ALA A 76 11.76 -16.19 -3.72
N GLY A 77 11.81 -17.50 -3.64
CA GLY A 77 12.17 -18.21 -2.42
C GLY A 77 11.06 -18.19 -1.37
N ASP A 78 11.23 -18.94 -0.30
CA ASP A 78 10.26 -19.03 0.78
C ASP A 78 10.07 -17.65 1.47
N GLY A 79 8.85 -17.12 1.40
CA GLY A 79 8.51 -15.77 1.91
C GLY A 79 9.23 -14.62 1.18
N GLY A 80 9.82 -14.87 -0.02
CA GLY A 80 10.53 -13.85 -0.79
C GLY A 80 11.93 -13.52 -0.24
N LYS A 81 12.60 -14.46 0.43
CA LYS A 81 13.91 -14.27 1.09
C LYS A 81 15.02 -13.81 0.15
N GLN A 82 14.88 -14.03 -1.15
CA GLN A 82 15.87 -13.62 -2.15
C GLN A 82 15.80 -12.14 -2.52
N LEU A 83 14.76 -11.44 -2.05
CA LEU A 83 14.49 -10.05 -2.35
C LEU A 83 14.65 -9.16 -1.10
N SER A 84 15.07 -7.91 -1.31
CA SER A 84 14.99 -6.87 -0.28
C SER A 84 13.53 -6.57 0.10
N GLY A 85 13.31 -5.92 1.26
CA GLY A 85 11.98 -5.51 1.69
C GLY A 85 11.26 -4.64 0.65
N GLY A 86 11.97 -3.66 0.06
CA GLY A 86 11.42 -2.79 -0.97
C GLY A 86 11.08 -3.51 -2.28
N GLU A 87 11.87 -4.51 -2.69
CA GLU A 87 11.58 -5.32 -3.88
C GLU A 87 10.34 -6.20 -3.66
N ARG A 88 10.23 -6.86 -2.48
CA ARG A 88 9.00 -7.59 -2.12
C ARG A 88 7.77 -6.71 -2.15
N GLN A 89 7.89 -5.49 -1.63
CA GLN A 89 6.80 -4.54 -1.60
C GLN A 89 6.36 -4.13 -3.01
N ARG A 90 7.31 -3.86 -3.93
CA ARG A 90 6.98 -3.57 -5.33
C ARG A 90 6.30 -4.74 -6.03
N ILE A 91 6.68 -5.99 -5.78
CA ILE A 91 5.94 -7.15 -6.29
C ILE A 91 4.51 -7.18 -5.73
N SER A 92 4.31 -6.89 -4.46
CA SER A 92 2.96 -6.80 -3.87
C SER A 92 2.12 -5.67 -4.48
N LEU A 93 2.74 -4.51 -4.78
CA LEU A 93 2.07 -3.43 -5.51
C LEU A 93 1.75 -3.82 -6.95
N ALA A 94 2.64 -4.55 -7.63
CA ALA A 94 2.37 -5.08 -8.98
C ALA A 94 1.13 -5.99 -9.00
N ARG A 95 0.96 -6.86 -7.99
CA ARG A 95 -0.28 -7.65 -7.82
C ARG A 95 -1.52 -6.76 -7.74
N ALA A 96 -1.46 -5.70 -6.94
CA ALA A 96 -2.58 -4.82 -6.72
C ALA A 96 -2.88 -3.94 -7.95
N ILE A 97 -1.84 -3.52 -8.71
CA ILE A 97 -1.97 -2.83 -10.00
C ILE A 97 -2.63 -3.76 -11.03
N LEU A 98 -2.15 -5.01 -11.14
CA LEU A 98 -2.70 -5.98 -12.08
C LEU A 98 -4.16 -6.32 -11.78
N LYS A 99 -4.52 -6.41 -10.52
CA LYS A 99 -5.89 -6.65 -10.05
C LYS A 99 -6.83 -5.52 -10.41
N ASP A 100 -6.36 -4.29 -10.37
CA ASP A 100 -7.07 -3.05 -10.72
C ASP A 100 -8.43 -2.85 -10.01
N ALA A 101 -8.55 -3.28 -8.75
CA ALA A 101 -9.78 -3.12 -7.97
C ALA A 101 -10.09 -1.63 -7.70
N PRO A 102 -11.40 -1.24 -7.64
CA PRO A 102 -11.81 0.16 -7.42
C PRO A 102 -11.51 0.69 -6.01
N ILE A 103 -11.31 -0.19 -5.04
CA ILE A 103 -10.96 0.16 -3.66
C ILE A 103 -9.59 -0.41 -3.34
N VAL A 104 -8.70 0.44 -2.81
CA VAL A 104 -7.36 0.05 -2.39
C VAL A 104 -7.19 0.29 -0.90
N VAL A 105 -6.81 -0.74 -0.16
CA VAL A 105 -6.46 -0.65 1.26
C VAL A 105 -4.94 -0.79 1.39
N LEU A 106 -4.28 0.23 1.93
CA LEU A 106 -2.85 0.29 2.17
C LEU A 106 -2.58 0.24 3.67
N ASP A 107 -1.97 -0.85 4.14
CA ASP A 107 -1.61 -1.03 5.55
C ASP A 107 -0.10 -0.82 5.72
N GLU A 108 0.29 0.34 6.30
CA GLU A 108 1.68 0.75 6.51
C GLU A 108 2.62 0.58 5.29
N ALA A 109 2.12 0.80 4.09
CA ALA A 109 2.84 0.53 2.84
C ALA A 109 4.18 1.31 2.67
N THR A 110 4.57 2.19 3.60
CA THR A 110 5.76 3.06 3.50
C THR A 110 6.73 2.93 4.68
N ALA A 111 6.67 1.85 5.49
CA ALA A 111 7.54 1.70 6.66
C ALA A 111 8.97 1.28 6.28
N PHE A 112 9.98 1.98 6.83
CA PHE A 112 11.40 1.59 6.86
C PHE A 112 12.11 1.39 5.50
N MET A 113 12.11 2.40 4.62
CA MET A 113 12.89 2.38 3.39
C MET A 113 14.00 3.44 3.37
N ASP A 114 15.06 3.15 2.61
CA ASP A 114 16.04 4.15 2.21
C ASP A 114 15.41 5.15 1.22
N PRO A 115 15.97 6.38 1.08
CA PRO A 115 15.37 7.45 0.27
C PRO A 115 15.15 7.08 -1.19
N GLU A 116 16.02 6.29 -1.80
CA GLU A 116 15.91 5.91 -3.22
C GLU A 116 14.74 4.93 -3.45
N ASN A 117 14.59 3.96 -2.56
CA ASN A 117 13.45 3.04 -2.59
C ASN A 117 12.13 3.73 -2.21
N GLU A 118 12.17 4.77 -1.37
CA GLU A 118 10.98 5.56 -1.01
C GLU A 118 10.40 6.30 -2.22
N GLU A 119 11.23 6.90 -3.09
CA GLU A 119 10.78 7.57 -4.31
C GLU A 119 10.10 6.60 -5.28
N LYS A 120 10.73 5.45 -5.54
CA LYS A 120 10.18 4.39 -6.41
C LYS A 120 8.87 3.83 -5.87
N LEU A 121 8.79 3.66 -4.55
CA LEU A 121 7.57 3.19 -3.90
C LEU A 121 6.44 4.22 -4.02
N ASN A 122 6.72 5.49 -3.80
CA ASN A 122 5.73 6.56 -3.91
C ASN A 122 5.18 6.62 -5.34
N ALA A 123 6.04 6.51 -6.37
CA ALA A 123 5.60 6.45 -7.76
C ALA A 123 4.67 5.25 -8.03
N ALA A 124 4.97 4.07 -7.46
CA ALA A 124 4.12 2.90 -7.58
C ALA A 124 2.79 3.06 -6.80
N LEU A 125 2.81 3.74 -5.64
CA LEU A 125 1.61 4.06 -4.86
C LEU A 125 0.71 5.06 -5.59
N ASP A 126 1.28 6.07 -6.24
CA ASP A 126 0.53 7.04 -7.06
C ASP A 126 -0.20 6.31 -8.20
N GLU A 127 0.46 5.33 -8.84
CA GLU A 127 -0.17 4.53 -9.89
C GLU A 127 -1.36 3.70 -9.38
N ILE A 128 -1.20 3.00 -8.25
CA ILE A 128 -2.27 2.13 -7.73
C ILE A 128 -3.46 2.93 -7.19
N THR A 129 -3.25 4.15 -6.71
CA THR A 129 -4.28 4.97 -6.07
C THR A 129 -5.07 5.84 -7.04
N LYS A 130 -4.59 5.98 -8.28
CA LYS A 130 -5.16 6.86 -9.30
C LYS A 130 -6.60 6.52 -9.62
N ASN A 131 -7.51 7.49 -9.45
CA ASN A 131 -8.96 7.36 -9.72
C ASN A 131 -9.66 6.26 -8.88
N LYS A 132 -9.17 5.96 -7.68
CA LYS A 132 -9.71 4.91 -6.81
C LYS A 132 -10.10 5.45 -5.44
N THR A 133 -10.94 4.70 -4.73
CA THR A 133 -11.16 4.91 -3.32
C THR A 133 -10.01 4.30 -2.54
N VAL A 134 -9.27 5.12 -1.78
CA VAL A 134 -8.07 4.68 -1.06
C VAL A 134 -8.31 4.78 0.44
N LEU A 135 -8.10 3.68 1.14
CA LEU A 135 -8.07 3.62 2.60
C LEU A 135 -6.63 3.38 3.04
N VAL A 136 -6.04 4.34 3.74
CA VAL A 136 -4.66 4.24 4.25
C VAL A 136 -4.69 4.06 5.76
N ILE A 137 -4.07 2.98 6.26
CA ILE A 137 -3.73 2.82 7.67
C ILE A 137 -2.31 3.34 7.82
N ALA A 138 -2.15 4.47 8.50
CA ALA A 138 -0.86 5.16 8.57
C ALA A 138 -0.37 5.33 10.00
N HIS A 139 0.90 4.99 10.19
CA HIS A 139 1.67 5.33 11.39
C HIS A 139 2.51 6.61 11.22
N ARG A 140 2.66 7.08 9.97
CA ARG A 140 3.32 8.36 9.66
C ARG A 140 2.27 9.38 9.20
N LEU A 141 2.01 10.38 10.02
CA LEU A 141 0.99 11.41 9.71
C LEU A 141 1.35 12.24 8.47
N SER A 142 2.63 12.37 8.13
CA SER A 142 3.07 13.06 6.91
C SER A 142 2.50 12.44 5.63
N THR A 143 2.21 11.15 5.61
CA THR A 143 1.66 10.44 4.44
C THR A 143 0.16 10.70 4.24
N VAL A 144 -0.55 11.11 5.28
CA VAL A 144 -2.02 11.28 5.23
C VAL A 144 -2.50 12.71 5.34
N LYS A 145 -1.60 13.70 5.50
CA LYS A 145 -2.00 15.11 5.64
C LYS A 145 -2.81 15.63 4.45
N ASN A 146 -2.59 15.09 3.25
CA ASN A 146 -3.28 15.48 2.03
C ASN A 146 -4.51 14.60 1.74
N ALA A 147 -4.90 13.70 2.65
CA ALA A 147 -6.08 12.87 2.47
C ALA A 147 -7.35 13.74 2.48
N ASP A 148 -8.35 13.35 1.69
CA ASP A 148 -9.65 14.03 1.66
C ASP A 148 -10.36 13.97 3.01
N LYS A 149 -10.09 12.89 3.77
CA LYS A 149 -10.66 12.68 5.09
C LYS A 149 -9.74 11.82 5.95
N ILE A 150 -9.47 12.26 7.17
CA ILE A 150 -8.70 11.53 8.18
C ILE A 150 -9.64 11.13 9.30
N CYS A 151 -9.66 9.84 9.65
CA CYS A 151 -10.42 9.32 10.78
C CYS A 151 -9.48 9.07 11.96
N VAL A 152 -9.72 9.72 13.08
CA VAL A 152 -8.95 9.53 14.32
C VAL A 152 -9.62 8.44 15.16
N ILE A 153 -8.91 7.32 15.33
CA ILE A 153 -9.41 6.16 16.07
C ILE A 153 -8.78 6.13 17.48
N LYS A 154 -9.60 6.04 18.50
CA LYS A 154 -9.17 5.86 19.89
C LYS A 154 -10.08 4.83 20.59
N GLU A 155 -9.48 3.85 21.23
CA GLU A 155 -10.21 2.79 21.96
C GLU A 155 -11.31 2.12 21.10
N GLY A 156 -11.00 1.85 19.84
CA GLY A 156 -11.93 1.21 18.89
C GLY A 156 -13.08 2.10 18.39
N LYS A 157 -13.04 3.42 18.66
CA LYS A 157 -14.05 4.38 18.22
C LYS A 157 -13.43 5.48 17.37
N CYS A 158 -14.14 5.88 16.33
CA CYS A 158 -13.80 7.10 15.58
C CYS A 158 -14.23 8.32 16.41
N ILE A 159 -13.26 9.03 16.97
CA ILE A 159 -13.50 10.20 17.84
C ILE A 159 -13.57 11.51 17.07
N ALA A 160 -12.97 11.58 15.88
CA ALA A 160 -13.03 12.71 14.97
C ALA A 160 -12.78 12.25 13.53
N ALA A 161 -13.35 12.94 12.55
CA ALA A 161 -13.16 12.64 11.15
C ALA A 161 -13.32 13.92 10.30
N ASP A 162 -12.21 14.46 9.79
CA ASP A 162 -12.20 15.66 8.95
C ASP A 162 -10.85 15.77 8.19
N LYS A 163 -10.59 16.88 7.49
CA LYS A 163 -9.31 17.22 6.88
C LYS A 163 -8.26 17.56 7.93
N HIS A 164 -7.00 17.47 7.53
CA HIS A 164 -5.83 17.72 8.38
C HIS A 164 -5.91 19.03 9.17
N GLU A 165 -6.15 20.13 8.47
CA GLU A 165 -6.16 21.47 9.07
C GLU A 165 -7.22 21.58 10.17
N LYS A 166 -8.42 21.08 9.90
CA LYS A 166 -9.53 21.15 10.85
C LYS A 166 -9.30 20.24 12.06
N LEU A 167 -8.71 19.06 11.85
CA LEU A 167 -8.34 18.18 12.96
C LEU A 167 -7.23 18.76 13.85
N LEU A 168 -6.31 19.55 13.30
CA LEU A 168 -5.30 20.26 14.10
C LEU A 168 -5.93 21.30 15.03
N GLU A 169 -7.03 21.92 14.61
CA GLU A 169 -7.74 22.93 15.40
C GLU A 169 -8.72 22.31 16.42
N GLU A 170 -9.48 21.31 16.00
CA GLU A 170 -10.64 20.81 16.74
C GLU A 170 -10.39 19.48 17.48
N CYS A 171 -9.31 18.71 17.17
CA CYS A 171 -9.03 17.41 17.79
C CYS A 171 -7.70 17.40 18.55
N PRO A 172 -7.69 17.59 19.89
CA PRO A 172 -6.46 17.59 20.69
C PRO A 172 -5.63 16.30 20.58
N GLU A 173 -6.29 15.16 20.44
CA GLU A 173 -5.63 13.87 20.21
C GLU A 173 -4.84 13.86 18.92
N TYR A 174 -5.44 14.31 17.82
CA TYR A 174 -4.78 14.39 16.53
C TYR A 174 -3.60 15.36 16.56
N LYS A 175 -3.79 16.53 17.15
CA LYS A 175 -2.73 17.54 17.33
C LYS A 175 -1.53 16.97 18.09
N LYS A 176 -1.79 16.25 19.20
CA LYS A 176 -0.73 15.60 19.99
C LYS A 176 0.08 14.59 19.16
N PHE A 177 -0.59 13.77 18.34
CA PHE A 177 0.10 12.83 17.44
C PHE A 177 0.91 13.57 16.37
N TRP A 178 0.36 14.65 15.82
CA TRP A 178 1.05 15.46 14.82
C TRP A 178 2.32 16.09 15.40
N ASP A 179 2.22 16.77 16.53
CA ASP A 179 3.35 17.42 17.20
C ASP A 179 4.47 16.43 17.55
N ALA A 180 4.10 15.23 18.01
CA ALA A 180 5.05 14.16 18.29
C ALA A 180 5.76 13.67 17.01
N SER A 181 5.03 13.55 15.90
CA SER A 181 5.59 13.10 14.61
C SER A 181 6.56 14.13 14.00
N VAL A 182 6.24 15.41 14.09
CA VAL A 182 7.09 16.52 13.64
C VAL A 182 8.37 16.59 14.48
N SER A 183 8.25 16.45 15.81
CA SER A 183 9.39 16.46 16.73
C SER A 183 10.35 15.30 16.45
N ALA A 184 9.84 14.10 16.16
CA ALA A 184 10.66 12.94 15.81
C ALA A 184 11.39 13.12 14.46
N SER A 185 10.79 13.81 13.50
CA SER A 185 11.41 14.12 12.20
C SER A 185 12.56 15.14 12.34
N THR A 186 12.40 16.14 13.21
CA THR A 186 13.41 17.20 13.45
C THR A 186 14.61 16.68 14.22
N TRP A 187 14.43 15.67 15.08
CA TRP A 187 15.54 15.05 15.83
C TRP A 187 16.49 14.28 14.90
N LYS A 188 15.98 13.59 13.86
CA LYS A 188 16.82 12.85 12.88
C LYS A 188 17.73 13.75 12.04
N ILE A 189 17.39 15.03 11.87
CA ILE A 189 18.17 15.99 11.07
C ILE A 189 19.32 16.62 11.89
N LYS A 190 19.26 16.62 13.23
CA LYS A 190 20.26 17.25 14.11
C LYS A 190 21.31 16.28 14.68
N GLY A 191 21.20 14.98 14.40
CA GLY A 191 22.07 13.92 14.94
C GLY A 191 22.87 13.16 13.89
N GLY A 192 23.05 13.73 12.67
CA GLY A 192 23.91 13.19 11.60
C GLY A 192 25.16 14.01 11.45
#